data_0645beb9345976bc6ad9b4cd97748aaf
#
_entry.id   0645beb9345976bc6ad9b4cd97748aaf
#
_cell.length_a   1.000
_cell.length_b   1.000
_cell.length_c   1.000
_cell.angle_alpha   90.00
_cell.angle_beta   90.00
_cell.angle_gamma   90.00
#
_symmetry.space_group_name_H-M   'P 1'
#
loop_
_entity.id
_entity.type
_entity.pdbx_description
1 polymer ?
#
loop_
_entity_poly.entity_id
_entity_poly.type
_entity_poly.pdbx_seq_one_letter_code
_entity_poly.pdbx_strand_id
1 'polypeptide(L)'
;FHCDKNHSRLIGEYAGKLFDKLKKIHGLEPSKRLILELAATLHSCGSFVSARQHSRCTFDIIRGMDIFGLSSKEVLEVALVAGSISNNLNDPEFAALPVREQIVVSKLSAIFQLANAMDKSHLEKLKNVKMSLEEDRVLIKAQSSSNTLLERWDFEYAARFFKEVFGLSPELSVKFNMI
;
A
#
# COMPACT_ATOMS: atom_id res chain seq x y z
N PHE A 1 -14.30 -1.57 -15.38
CA PHE A 1 -13.16 -0.86 -14.77
C PHE A 1 -11.89 -1.31 -15.47
N HIS A 2 -11.21 -0.39 -16.18
CA HIS A 2 -9.86 -0.63 -16.69
C HIS A 2 -8.85 -0.41 -15.55
N CYS A 3 -8.89 -1.29 -14.53
CA CYS A 3 -7.81 -1.36 -13.56
C CYS A 3 -6.64 -2.07 -14.23
N ASP A 4 -5.43 -1.54 -14.07
CA ASP A 4 -4.22 -2.24 -14.46
C ASP A 4 -4.07 -3.49 -13.57
N LYS A 5 -4.50 -4.62 -14.12
CA LYS A 5 -4.52 -5.88 -13.37
C LYS A 5 -3.13 -6.34 -12.95
N ASN A 6 -2.12 -6.07 -13.78
CA ASN A 6 -0.75 -6.47 -13.50
C ASN A 6 -0.19 -5.65 -12.33
N HIS A 7 -0.37 -4.33 -12.39
CA HIS A 7 0.00 -3.43 -11.30
C HIS A 7 -0.70 -3.80 -9.99
N SER A 8 -2.03 -3.91 -10.02
CA SER A 8 -2.83 -4.26 -8.82
C SER A 8 -2.40 -5.58 -8.20
N ARG A 9 -2.15 -6.62 -9.03
CA ARG A 9 -1.64 -7.91 -8.56
C ARG A 9 -0.27 -7.77 -7.92
N LEU A 10 0.64 -7.05 -8.58
CA LEU A 10 2.02 -6.89 -8.12
C LEU A 10 2.11 -6.15 -6.79
N ILE A 11 1.38 -5.03 -6.65
CA ILE A 11 1.37 -4.30 -5.37
C ILE A 11 0.68 -5.10 -4.26
N GLY A 12 -0.34 -5.90 -4.59
CA GLY A 12 -0.94 -6.85 -3.64
C GLY A 12 0.06 -7.89 -3.15
N GLU A 13 0.89 -8.45 -4.03
CA GLU A 13 1.97 -9.37 -3.67
C GLU A 13 3.03 -8.68 -2.79
N TYR A 14 3.43 -7.45 -3.11
CA TYR A 14 4.40 -6.70 -2.31
C TYR A 14 3.84 -6.35 -0.93
N ALA A 15 2.60 -5.88 -0.86
CA ALA A 15 1.93 -5.57 0.40
C ALA A 15 1.77 -6.81 1.28
N GLY A 16 1.37 -7.94 0.69
CA GLY A 16 1.28 -9.22 1.41
C GLY A 16 2.63 -9.69 1.95
N LYS A 17 3.70 -9.60 1.15
CA LYS A 17 5.07 -9.95 1.61
C LYS A 17 5.54 -9.05 2.76
N LEU A 18 5.28 -7.74 2.68
CA LEU A 18 5.60 -6.79 3.76
C LEU A 18 4.80 -7.12 5.01
N PHE A 19 3.50 -7.36 4.88
CA PHE A 19 2.63 -7.75 5.99
C PHE A 19 3.18 -9.00 6.70
N ASP A 20 3.50 -10.04 5.95
CA ASP A 20 4.01 -11.30 6.51
C ASP A 20 5.38 -11.10 7.20
N LYS A 21 6.27 -10.29 6.64
CA LYS A 21 7.58 -9.96 7.25
C LYS A 21 7.44 -9.14 8.53
N LEU A 22 6.48 -8.25 8.58
CA LEU A 22 6.24 -7.36 9.71
C LEU A 22 5.32 -7.96 10.78
N LYS A 23 4.92 -9.21 10.69
CA LYS A 23 3.95 -9.86 11.57
C LYS A 23 4.24 -9.66 13.06
N LYS A 24 5.51 -9.75 13.46
CA LYS A 24 5.93 -9.55 14.87
C LYS A 24 5.91 -8.07 15.29
N ILE A 25 5.93 -7.15 14.34
CA ILE A 25 5.99 -5.70 14.58
C ILE A 25 4.58 -5.09 14.56
N HIS A 26 3.78 -5.41 13.52
CA HIS A 26 2.46 -4.80 13.40
C HIS A 26 1.44 -5.36 14.41
N GLY A 27 1.55 -6.63 14.82
CA GLY A 27 0.64 -7.25 15.76
C GLY A 27 -0.83 -7.30 15.30
N LEU A 28 -1.07 -7.20 13.98
CA LEU A 28 -2.40 -7.25 13.40
C LEU A 28 -2.85 -8.70 13.19
N GLU A 29 -4.16 -8.92 13.17
CA GLU A 29 -4.75 -10.22 12.87
C GLU A 29 -4.49 -10.64 11.42
N PRO A 30 -4.36 -11.95 11.13
CA PRO A 30 -4.13 -12.46 9.77
C PRO A 30 -5.19 -12.03 8.76
N SER A 31 -6.44 -11.82 9.19
CA SER A 31 -7.55 -11.33 8.36
C SER A 31 -7.27 -9.97 7.73
N LYS A 32 -6.43 -9.13 8.36
CA LYS A 32 -6.05 -7.81 7.84
C LYS A 32 -5.20 -7.87 6.56
N ARG A 33 -4.60 -9.02 6.27
CA ARG A 33 -3.94 -9.26 4.99
C ARG A 33 -4.90 -9.17 3.81
N LEU A 34 -6.13 -9.69 3.98
CA LEU A 34 -7.18 -9.58 2.96
C LEU A 34 -7.55 -8.11 2.68
N ILE A 35 -7.60 -7.27 3.71
CA ILE A 35 -7.87 -5.82 3.55
C ILE A 35 -6.82 -5.18 2.63
N LEU A 36 -5.53 -5.52 2.78
CA LEU A 36 -4.46 -5.04 1.91
C LEU A 36 -4.62 -5.52 0.45
N GLU A 37 -4.96 -6.78 0.25
CA GLU A 37 -5.16 -7.37 -1.09
C GLU A 37 -6.35 -6.72 -1.81
N LEU A 38 -7.44 -6.47 -1.09
CA LEU A 38 -8.60 -5.77 -1.63
C LEU A 38 -8.29 -4.30 -1.93
N ALA A 39 -7.58 -3.62 -1.03
CA ALA A 39 -7.14 -2.24 -1.26
C ALA A 39 -6.23 -2.15 -2.50
N ALA A 40 -5.29 -3.08 -2.66
CA ALA A 40 -4.44 -3.17 -3.84
C ALA A 40 -5.22 -3.42 -5.12
N THR A 41 -6.29 -4.21 -5.06
CA THR A 41 -7.15 -4.51 -6.21
C THR A 41 -8.00 -3.30 -6.61
N LEU A 42 -8.48 -2.53 -5.64
CA LEU A 42 -9.49 -1.50 -5.85
C LEU A 42 -8.92 -0.06 -5.87
N HIS A 43 -7.65 0.15 -5.50
CA HIS A 43 -7.07 1.49 -5.27
C HIS A 43 -7.19 2.45 -6.48
N SER A 44 -7.27 1.94 -7.70
CA SER A 44 -7.34 2.76 -8.92
C SER A 44 -8.76 2.92 -9.46
N CYS A 45 -9.79 2.36 -8.80
CA CYS A 45 -11.17 2.40 -9.31
C CYS A 45 -11.72 3.84 -9.43
N GLY A 46 -11.26 4.76 -8.58
CA GLY A 46 -11.64 6.17 -8.63
C GLY A 46 -11.05 6.96 -9.79
N SER A 47 -9.97 6.47 -10.41
CA SER A 47 -9.33 7.12 -11.55
C SER A 47 -10.24 7.21 -12.77
N PHE A 48 -11.20 6.28 -12.88
CA PHE A 48 -12.22 6.31 -13.92
C PHE A 48 -13.20 7.48 -13.77
N VAL A 49 -13.45 7.93 -12.54
CA VAL A 49 -14.35 9.05 -12.24
C VAL A 49 -13.62 10.38 -12.35
N SER A 50 -12.44 10.48 -11.73
CA SER A 50 -11.64 11.69 -11.74
C SER A 50 -10.14 11.38 -11.57
N ALA A 51 -9.32 11.77 -12.54
CA ALA A 51 -7.88 11.65 -12.42
C ALA A 51 -7.28 12.56 -11.33
N ARG A 52 -7.88 13.72 -11.08
CA ARG A 52 -7.41 14.69 -10.07
C ARG A 52 -7.80 14.31 -8.64
N GLN A 53 -8.96 13.72 -8.47
CA GLN A 53 -9.53 13.37 -7.16
C GLN A 53 -9.66 11.84 -7.02
N HIS A 54 -8.79 11.10 -7.73
CA HIS A 54 -8.91 9.63 -7.79
C HIS A 54 -8.95 8.98 -6.40
N SER A 55 -8.16 9.45 -5.45
CA SER A 55 -8.13 8.93 -4.07
C SER A 55 -9.48 9.08 -3.38
N ARG A 56 -10.10 10.27 -3.46
CA ARG A 56 -11.42 10.51 -2.88
C ARG A 56 -12.50 9.70 -3.59
N CYS A 57 -12.46 9.68 -4.92
CA CYS A 57 -13.41 8.88 -5.71
C CYS A 57 -13.24 7.38 -5.41
N THR A 58 -12.03 6.88 -5.22
CA THR A 58 -11.76 5.50 -4.81
C THR A 58 -12.41 5.21 -3.46
N PHE A 59 -12.19 6.08 -2.48
CA PHE A 59 -12.79 5.96 -1.15
C PHE A 59 -14.33 5.92 -1.24
N ASP A 60 -14.96 6.89 -1.90
CA ASP A 60 -16.41 7.00 -2.00
C ASP A 60 -17.03 5.79 -2.72
N ILE A 61 -16.39 5.29 -3.79
CA ILE A 61 -16.83 4.09 -4.52
C ILE A 61 -16.78 2.88 -3.60
N ILE A 62 -15.64 2.60 -2.97
CA ILE A 62 -15.47 1.41 -2.12
C ILE A 62 -16.40 1.47 -0.91
N ARG A 63 -16.54 2.64 -0.29
CA ARG A 63 -17.44 2.86 0.84
C ARG A 63 -18.89 2.51 0.53
N GLY A 64 -19.32 2.72 -0.72
CA GLY A 64 -20.67 2.39 -1.21
C GLY A 64 -20.84 0.96 -1.73
N MET A 65 -19.79 0.13 -1.70
CA MET A 65 -19.86 -1.26 -2.19
C MET A 65 -20.37 -2.22 -1.12
N ASP A 66 -21.18 -3.17 -1.55
CA ASP A 66 -21.42 -4.40 -0.80
C ASP A 66 -20.40 -5.46 -1.23
N ILE A 67 -19.41 -5.71 -0.39
CA ILE A 67 -18.39 -6.74 -0.64
C ILE A 67 -18.76 -7.99 0.15
N PHE A 68 -19.13 -9.04 -0.56
CA PHE A 68 -19.54 -10.31 0.07
C PHE A 68 -18.45 -10.84 1.02
N GLY A 69 -18.83 -11.16 2.24
CA GLY A 69 -17.93 -11.69 3.26
C GLY A 69 -17.21 -10.64 4.11
N LEU A 70 -17.39 -9.34 3.83
CA LEU A 70 -16.88 -8.25 4.67
C LEU A 70 -18.00 -7.55 5.46
N SER A 71 -17.70 -7.18 6.70
CA SER A 71 -18.52 -6.27 7.47
C SER A 71 -18.38 -4.82 6.95
N SER A 72 -19.36 -3.96 7.25
CA SER A 72 -19.29 -2.53 6.90
C SER A 72 -18.04 -1.84 7.46
N LYS A 73 -17.53 -2.30 8.60
CA LYS A 73 -16.27 -1.84 9.18
C LYS A 73 -15.07 -2.22 8.31
N GLU A 74 -15.00 -3.45 7.85
CA GLU A 74 -13.90 -3.93 6.98
C GLU A 74 -13.96 -3.26 5.61
N VAL A 75 -15.14 -3.02 5.05
CA VAL A 75 -15.29 -2.22 3.83
C VAL A 75 -14.76 -0.80 4.03
N LEU A 76 -15.04 -0.17 5.18
CA LEU A 76 -14.47 1.15 5.52
C LEU A 76 -12.94 1.09 5.63
N GLU A 77 -12.37 0.06 6.25
CA GLU A 77 -10.92 -0.13 6.32
C GLU A 77 -10.31 -0.24 4.91
N VAL A 78 -10.91 -1.02 4.01
CA VAL A 78 -10.47 -1.12 2.59
C VAL A 78 -10.53 0.24 1.92
N ALA A 79 -11.63 0.99 2.08
CA ALA A 79 -11.81 2.30 1.48
C ALA A 79 -10.75 3.32 1.96
N LEU A 80 -10.49 3.35 3.27
CA LEU A 80 -9.49 4.23 3.87
C LEU A 80 -8.07 3.88 3.41
N VAL A 81 -7.72 2.59 3.36
CA VAL A 81 -6.40 2.14 2.90
C VAL A 81 -6.21 2.45 1.43
N ALA A 82 -7.17 2.09 0.56
CA ALA A 82 -7.08 2.33 -0.87
C ALA A 82 -7.05 3.83 -1.23
N GLY A 83 -7.80 4.66 -0.50
CA GLY A 83 -7.84 6.12 -0.68
C GLY A 83 -6.68 6.88 -0.02
N SER A 84 -5.88 6.24 0.83
CA SER A 84 -4.81 6.90 1.61
C SER A 84 -3.54 7.23 0.82
N ILE A 85 -3.50 6.95 -0.48
CA ILE A 85 -2.36 7.25 -1.37
C ILE A 85 -1.92 8.72 -1.30
N SER A 86 -2.80 9.62 -0.91
CA SER A 86 -2.53 11.06 -0.77
C SER A 86 -2.29 11.54 0.67
N ASN A 87 -1.90 10.69 1.60
CA ASN A 87 -1.73 11.02 3.04
C ASN A 87 -3.00 11.55 3.71
N ASN A 88 -4.14 11.08 3.31
CA ASN A 88 -5.43 11.60 3.76
C ASN A 88 -5.87 11.02 5.12
N LEU A 89 -4.94 10.87 6.06
CA LEU A 89 -5.23 10.55 7.47
C LEU A 89 -6.03 11.67 8.17
N ASN A 90 -6.16 12.84 7.51
CA ASN A 90 -7.03 13.94 7.91
C ASN A 90 -8.47 13.78 7.40
N ASP A 91 -8.82 12.65 6.76
CA ASP A 91 -10.19 12.39 6.36
C ASP A 91 -11.09 12.38 7.59
N PRO A 92 -12.25 13.09 7.58
CA PRO A 92 -13.16 13.14 8.70
C PRO A 92 -13.65 11.76 9.17
N GLU A 93 -13.81 10.81 8.25
CA GLU A 93 -14.23 9.45 8.60
C GLU A 93 -13.10 8.68 9.30
N PHE A 94 -11.85 8.89 8.91
CA PHE A 94 -10.71 8.33 9.62
C PHE A 94 -10.60 8.93 11.04
N ALA A 95 -10.71 10.25 11.16
CA ALA A 95 -10.64 10.95 12.45
C ALA A 95 -11.76 10.55 13.43
N ALA A 96 -12.92 10.14 12.90
CA ALA A 96 -14.05 9.66 13.71
C ALA A 96 -13.87 8.22 14.22
N LEU A 97 -12.88 7.47 13.73
CA LEU A 97 -12.61 6.10 14.19
C LEU A 97 -12.08 6.09 15.63
N PRO A 98 -12.38 5.04 16.41
CA PRO A 98 -11.68 4.78 17.67
C PRO A 98 -10.16 4.69 17.43
N VAL A 99 -9.35 5.18 18.38
CA VAL A 99 -7.88 5.22 18.27
C VAL A 99 -7.27 3.86 17.88
N ARG A 100 -7.80 2.76 18.42
CA ARG A 100 -7.35 1.42 18.06
C ARG A 100 -7.53 1.13 16.57
N GLU A 101 -8.62 1.56 15.98
CA GLU A 101 -8.91 1.37 14.55
C GLU A 101 -8.07 2.31 13.69
N GLN A 102 -7.85 3.55 14.13
CA GLN A 102 -6.92 4.46 13.47
C GLN A 102 -5.52 3.86 13.38
N ILE A 103 -5.03 3.20 14.43
CA ILE A 103 -3.73 2.52 14.43
C ILE A 103 -3.71 1.37 13.40
N VAL A 104 -4.77 0.56 13.34
CA VAL A 104 -4.88 -0.52 12.35
C VAL A 104 -4.82 0.03 10.93
N VAL A 105 -5.65 1.02 10.62
CA VAL A 105 -5.69 1.65 9.29
C VAL A 105 -4.35 2.31 8.94
N SER A 106 -3.70 3.01 9.88
CA SER A 106 -2.39 3.63 9.65
C SER A 106 -1.32 2.60 9.30
N LYS A 107 -1.28 1.46 10.01
CA LYS A 107 -0.34 0.37 9.73
C LYS A 107 -0.59 -0.24 8.34
N LEU A 108 -1.83 -0.52 8.00
CA LEU A 108 -2.19 -1.05 6.68
C LEU A 108 -1.87 -0.04 5.57
N SER A 109 -2.18 1.24 5.76
CA SER A 109 -1.89 2.31 4.80
C SER A 109 -0.39 2.49 4.57
N ALA A 110 0.43 2.42 5.62
CA ALA A 110 1.89 2.51 5.49
C ALA A 110 2.47 1.36 4.67
N ILE A 111 2.01 0.12 4.91
CA ILE A 111 2.41 -1.06 4.12
C ILE A 111 1.95 -0.91 2.67
N PHE A 112 0.70 -0.51 2.45
CA PHE A 112 0.12 -0.35 1.12
C PHE A 112 0.85 0.72 0.31
N GLN A 113 1.08 1.91 0.87
CA GLN A 113 1.78 3.01 0.17
C GLN A 113 3.20 2.61 -0.22
N LEU A 114 3.92 1.91 0.66
CA LEU A 114 5.26 1.44 0.36
C LEU A 114 5.27 0.43 -0.79
N ALA A 115 4.31 -0.51 -0.79
CA ALA A 115 4.15 -1.48 -1.86
C ALA A 115 3.77 -0.82 -3.19
N ASN A 116 2.84 0.14 -3.17
CA ASN A 116 2.41 0.87 -4.35
C ASN A 116 3.54 1.68 -4.99
N ALA A 117 4.38 2.30 -4.18
CA ALA A 117 5.54 3.05 -4.63
C ALA A 117 6.55 2.20 -5.42
N MET A 118 6.63 0.90 -5.13
CA MET A 118 7.55 -0.02 -5.80
C MET A 118 7.21 -0.31 -7.27
N ASP A 119 6.01 0.04 -7.73
CA ASP A 119 5.62 -0.04 -9.15
C ASP A 119 4.94 1.24 -9.64
N LYS A 120 5.48 2.39 -9.23
CA LYS A 120 4.92 3.72 -9.52
C LYS A 120 4.69 3.98 -11.00
N SER A 121 5.56 3.48 -11.85
CA SER A 121 5.45 3.64 -13.30
C SER A 121 4.47 2.66 -13.96
N HIS A 122 3.94 1.68 -13.25
CA HIS A 122 3.11 0.57 -13.77
C HIS A 122 3.82 -0.25 -14.86
N LEU A 123 5.14 -0.37 -14.78
CA LEU A 123 5.97 -1.06 -15.77
C LEU A 123 6.68 -2.31 -15.21
N GLU A 124 6.35 -2.71 -14.01
CA GLU A 124 6.92 -3.90 -13.34
C GLU A 124 8.46 -3.96 -13.42
N LYS A 125 9.12 -2.81 -13.22
CA LYS A 125 10.58 -2.68 -13.42
C LYS A 125 11.41 -3.44 -12.39
N LEU A 126 10.89 -3.62 -11.16
CA LEU A 126 11.58 -4.32 -10.10
C LEU A 126 11.39 -5.82 -10.23
N LYS A 127 12.48 -6.54 -10.41
CA LYS A 127 12.51 -8.01 -10.53
C LYS A 127 13.24 -8.64 -9.34
N ASN A 128 12.97 -9.92 -9.08
CA ASN A 128 13.63 -10.70 -8.03
C ASN A 128 13.59 -10.01 -6.65
N VAL A 129 12.44 -9.42 -6.32
CA VAL A 129 12.24 -8.65 -5.08
C VAL A 129 12.34 -9.57 -3.86
N LYS A 130 13.31 -9.28 -2.99
CA LYS A 130 13.52 -9.95 -1.70
C LYS A 130 13.39 -8.93 -0.59
N MET A 131 12.68 -9.29 0.47
CA MET A 131 12.43 -8.44 1.62
C MET A 131 12.98 -9.10 2.88
N SER A 132 13.74 -8.36 3.66
CA SER A 132 14.27 -8.80 4.97
C SER A 132 14.00 -7.73 6.03
N LEU A 133 13.74 -8.19 7.25
CA LEU A 133 13.63 -7.34 8.43
C LEU A 133 14.96 -7.42 9.17
N GLU A 134 15.58 -6.27 9.39
CA GLU A 134 16.76 -6.07 10.23
C GLU A 134 16.35 -5.32 11.51
N GLU A 135 17.27 -5.08 12.45
CA GLU A 135 16.92 -4.52 13.76
C GLU A 135 16.14 -3.20 13.67
N ASP A 136 16.59 -2.28 12.80
CA ASP A 136 16.07 -0.91 12.68
C ASP A 136 15.49 -0.58 11.31
N ARG A 137 15.50 -1.56 10.38
CA ARG A 137 15.08 -1.31 9.00
C ARG A 137 14.44 -2.50 8.31
N VAL A 138 13.68 -2.17 7.27
CA VAL A 138 13.14 -3.13 6.30
C VAL A 138 13.94 -2.99 5.01
N LEU A 139 14.76 -3.98 4.70
CA LEU A 139 15.60 -3.96 3.50
C LEU A 139 14.89 -4.68 2.35
N ILE A 140 14.66 -3.95 1.26
CA ILE A 140 14.06 -4.46 0.02
C ILE A 140 15.14 -4.45 -1.06
N LYS A 141 15.55 -5.64 -1.50
CA LYS A 141 16.51 -5.81 -2.59
C LYS A 141 15.78 -6.21 -3.87
N ALA A 142 16.09 -5.54 -4.96
CA ALA A 142 15.51 -5.81 -6.27
C ALA A 142 16.57 -5.73 -7.36
N GLN A 143 16.22 -6.20 -8.55
CA GLN A 143 17.01 -6.07 -9.77
C GLN A 143 16.19 -5.30 -10.80
N SER A 144 16.86 -4.50 -11.65
CA SER A 144 16.21 -3.83 -12.76
C SER A 144 17.19 -3.64 -13.92
N SER A 145 16.69 -3.74 -15.15
CA SER A 145 17.40 -3.33 -16.37
C SER A 145 16.91 -1.97 -16.90
N SER A 146 15.98 -1.33 -16.19
CA SER A 146 15.35 -0.05 -16.56
C SER A 146 15.59 1.01 -15.52
N ASN A 147 15.41 2.28 -15.91
CA ASN A 147 15.47 3.41 -14.99
C ASN A 147 14.31 3.32 -13.97
N THR A 148 14.66 3.30 -12.68
CA THR A 148 13.73 3.18 -11.53
C THR A 148 13.62 4.46 -10.73
N LEU A 149 13.84 5.62 -11.35
CA LEU A 149 13.86 6.90 -10.65
C LEU A 149 12.50 7.24 -10.01
N LEU A 150 11.41 6.98 -10.73
CA LEU A 150 10.05 7.21 -10.21
C LEU A 150 9.74 6.33 -9.02
N GLU A 151 10.07 5.03 -9.10
CA GLU A 151 9.89 4.09 -8.02
C GLU A 151 10.69 4.51 -6.77
N ARG A 152 11.94 4.94 -6.95
CA ARG A 152 12.79 5.41 -5.84
C ARG A 152 12.23 6.65 -5.16
N TRP A 153 11.82 7.66 -5.92
CA TRP A 153 11.27 8.89 -5.35
C TRP A 153 9.96 8.64 -4.59
N ASP A 154 9.05 7.88 -5.19
CA ASP A 154 7.78 7.58 -4.54
C ASP A 154 8.00 6.69 -3.31
N PHE A 155 8.95 5.76 -3.38
CA PHE A 155 9.36 4.93 -2.25
C PHE A 155 9.93 5.75 -1.09
N GLU A 156 10.84 6.71 -1.35
CA GLU A 156 11.37 7.60 -0.33
C GLU A 156 10.27 8.46 0.33
N TYR A 157 9.28 8.87 -0.46
CA TYR A 157 8.12 9.58 0.07
C TYR A 157 7.28 8.68 0.99
N ALA A 158 6.94 7.49 0.54
CA ALA A 158 6.17 6.52 1.33
C ALA A 158 6.94 6.04 2.57
N ALA A 159 8.28 5.96 2.48
CA ALA A 159 9.16 5.56 3.58
C ALA A 159 9.07 6.47 4.80
N ARG A 160 8.81 7.76 4.61
CA ARG A 160 8.64 8.72 5.73
C ARG A 160 7.44 8.34 6.58
N PHE A 161 6.29 8.15 5.95
CA PHE A 161 5.08 7.74 6.65
C PHE A 161 5.21 6.34 7.28
N PHE A 162 5.84 5.41 6.58
CA PHE A 162 6.12 4.09 7.11
C PHE A 162 6.98 4.17 8.40
N LYS A 163 8.01 5.02 8.40
CA LYS A 163 8.87 5.24 9.56
C LYS A 163 8.11 5.87 10.73
N GLU A 164 7.23 6.82 10.48
CA GLU A 164 6.38 7.41 11.52
C GLU A 164 5.48 6.37 12.18
N VAL A 165 4.93 5.43 11.40
CA VAL A 165 4.00 4.40 11.89
C VAL A 165 4.71 3.25 12.60
N PHE A 166 5.86 2.79 12.06
CA PHE A 166 6.52 1.57 12.54
C PHE A 166 7.83 1.81 13.31
N GLY A 167 8.39 3.02 13.25
CA GLY A 167 9.71 3.31 13.80
C GLY A 167 10.88 2.69 13.01
N LEU A 168 10.59 1.96 11.92
CA LEU A 168 11.57 1.28 11.07
C LEU A 168 11.83 2.09 9.80
N SER A 169 13.07 2.12 9.35
CA SER A 169 13.44 2.78 8.09
C SER A 169 13.40 1.77 6.93
N PRO A 170 12.47 1.90 5.96
CA PRO A 170 12.51 1.06 4.77
C PRO A 170 13.59 1.56 3.80
N GLU A 171 14.32 0.62 3.21
CA GLU A 171 15.38 0.89 2.23
C GLU A 171 15.14 0.06 0.96
N LEU A 172 15.18 0.71 -0.20
CA LEU A 172 15.09 0.07 -1.51
C LEU A 172 16.47 0.05 -2.18
N SER A 173 17.06 -1.14 -2.26
CA SER A 173 18.33 -1.38 -2.96
C SER A 173 18.07 -2.06 -4.30
N VAL A 174 18.32 -1.34 -5.38
CA VAL A 174 18.13 -1.85 -6.75
C VAL A 174 19.48 -2.07 -7.42
N LYS A 175 19.77 -3.34 -7.75
CA LYS A 175 20.92 -3.71 -8.57
C LYS A 175 20.56 -3.57 -10.04
N PHE A 176 21.33 -2.76 -10.76
CA PHE A 176 21.17 -2.60 -12.20
C PHE A 176 21.84 -3.78 -12.92
N ASN A 177 21.09 -4.50 -13.74
CA ASN A 177 21.62 -5.54 -14.60
C ASN A 177 21.66 -5.00 -16.03
N MET A 178 22.85 -4.76 -16.57
CA MET A 178 23.00 -4.56 -18.01
C MET A 178 22.68 -5.90 -18.72
N ILE A 179 21.78 -5.84 -19.70
CA ILE A 179 21.49 -6.94 -20.61
C ILE A 179 22.61 -7.03 -21.60
#